data_0400f5e9354fade0302401d18b4dd976
#
_entry.id   0400f5e9354fade0302401d18b4dd976
#
_cell.length_a   1.000
_cell.length_b   1.000
_cell.length_c   1.000
_cell.angle_alpha   90.00
_cell.angle_beta   90.00
_cell.angle_gamma   90.00
#
_symmetry.space_group_name_H-M   'P 1'
#
loop_
_entity.id
_entity.type
_entity.pdbx_description
1 polymer ?
#
loop_
_entity_poly.entity_id
_entity_poly.type
_entity_poly.pdbx_seq_one_letter_code
_entity_poly.pdbx_strand_id
1 'polypeptide(L)'
;MALNIALSGLAAAQKDMNTTSNNIANANTFGFKESRAEFGDVYSASIFSNAKTTTGSGVQTSIVAQQFHEGSSIYTNNPLDLRVSGNGYFAVANDKLATQNNVLTRNGAFHLDKDNNVVNSEGQYLLGYNVDTETGQVGSFEPKSLQVPDQFGQPRASQNVDIGLNLPAGAAEKDPTLFNPEDPDTYNKATSATIFDSLGQPYKLTTYYVKDNVTPNKWAVYYSATDAEGEKPVNLTAGDFTSATGHVGHSVEFNSDGSVNTVNAGQSIQTVEFGPNGAGLEMNGADGAQSLAIKFEEPTQYASPFEMRKFNEDGATTGYLAKVDIDPKGTIMATYSNGENVALGRVALVRVSNQQGMSQAGNTQWKVTQQSGDAVWGEAMQGAFGKVKSGTIEQSNIDMTQELVDLITAQRNFQANSRSLEVGNSMQQTILQIR
;
A
#
# COMPACT_ATOMS: atom_id res chain seq x y z
N MET A 1 -38.58 48.48 -17.11
CA MET A 1 -37.13 48.27 -17.04
C MET A 1 -36.62 48.07 -15.58
N ALA A 2 -36.90 49.02 -14.68
CA ALA A 2 -36.40 48.90 -13.27
C ALA A 2 -36.83 47.62 -12.54
N LEU A 3 -38.07 47.15 -12.71
CA LEU A 3 -38.54 45.89 -12.14
C LEU A 3 -37.79 44.66 -12.65
N ASN A 4 -37.46 44.62 -13.94
CA ASN A 4 -36.72 43.48 -14.50
C ASN A 4 -35.26 43.46 -13.99
N ILE A 5 -34.63 44.65 -13.79
CA ILE A 5 -33.30 44.75 -13.20
C ILE A 5 -33.30 44.29 -11.75
N ALA A 6 -34.31 44.72 -10.93
CA ALA A 6 -34.43 44.27 -9.55
C ALA A 6 -34.72 42.75 -9.45
N LEU A 7 -35.53 42.21 -10.36
CA LEU A 7 -35.78 40.77 -10.44
C LEU A 7 -34.56 39.96 -10.82
N SER A 8 -33.74 40.42 -11.77
CA SER A 8 -32.49 39.77 -12.13
C SER A 8 -31.47 39.81 -11.00
N GLY A 9 -31.39 40.96 -10.30
CA GLY A 9 -30.54 41.07 -9.09
C GLY A 9 -31.00 40.15 -7.93
N LEU A 10 -32.29 39.99 -7.76
CA LEU A 10 -32.87 39.07 -6.76
C LEU A 10 -32.53 37.61 -7.12
N ALA A 11 -32.68 37.21 -8.38
CA ALA A 11 -32.34 35.88 -8.87
C ALA A 11 -30.84 35.58 -8.71
N ALA A 12 -29.98 36.56 -8.98
CA ALA A 12 -28.53 36.45 -8.80
C ALA A 12 -28.16 36.27 -7.31
N ALA A 13 -28.72 37.11 -6.43
CA ALA A 13 -28.49 37.01 -4.99
C ALA A 13 -29.00 35.68 -4.39
N GLN A 14 -30.13 35.17 -4.90
CA GLN A 14 -30.65 33.85 -4.51
C GLN A 14 -29.72 32.71 -4.97
N LYS A 15 -29.17 32.81 -6.19
CA LYS A 15 -28.22 31.82 -6.71
C LYS A 15 -26.94 31.81 -5.87
N ASP A 16 -26.42 32.98 -5.53
CA ASP A 16 -25.26 33.16 -4.68
C ASP A 16 -25.48 32.54 -3.28
N MET A 17 -26.58 32.90 -2.64
CA MET A 17 -26.99 32.36 -1.35
C MET A 17 -27.12 30.80 -1.38
N ASN A 18 -27.68 30.25 -2.44
CA ASN A 18 -27.80 28.80 -2.59
C ASN A 18 -26.42 28.13 -2.76
N THR A 19 -25.51 28.74 -3.53
CA THR A 19 -24.16 28.26 -3.75
C THR A 19 -23.36 28.25 -2.44
N THR A 20 -23.34 29.38 -1.72
CA THR A 20 -22.69 29.50 -0.41
C THR A 20 -23.29 28.55 0.63
N SER A 21 -24.62 28.40 0.66
CA SER A 21 -25.28 27.44 1.56
C SER A 21 -24.88 25.98 1.25
N ASN A 22 -24.73 25.64 -0.02
CA ASN A 22 -24.25 24.33 -0.45
C ASN A 22 -22.77 24.11 -0.02
N ASN A 23 -21.92 25.12 -0.17
CA ASN A 23 -20.53 25.06 0.31
C ASN A 23 -20.52 24.80 1.83
N ILE A 24 -21.24 25.60 2.62
CA ILE A 24 -21.32 25.44 4.09
C ILE A 24 -21.77 24.03 4.47
N ALA A 25 -22.80 23.50 3.81
CA ALA A 25 -23.30 22.14 4.07
C ALA A 25 -22.24 21.05 3.82
N ASN A 26 -21.33 21.29 2.87
CA ASN A 26 -20.28 20.36 2.46
C ASN A 26 -18.89 20.65 3.03
N ALA A 27 -18.79 21.54 4.04
CA ALA A 27 -17.50 21.91 4.64
C ALA A 27 -16.76 20.72 5.28
N ASN A 28 -17.49 19.70 5.74
CA ASN A 28 -16.92 18.47 6.32
C ASN A 28 -16.91 17.29 5.34
N THR A 29 -17.24 17.50 4.07
CA THR A 29 -17.24 16.44 3.07
C THR A 29 -15.84 16.28 2.48
N PHE A 30 -15.25 15.09 2.57
CA PHE A 30 -13.91 14.82 2.06
C PHE A 30 -13.82 14.99 0.53
N GLY A 31 -12.77 15.68 0.08
CA GLY A 31 -12.52 15.93 -1.34
C GLY A 31 -13.49 16.89 -2.01
N PHE A 32 -14.40 17.53 -1.26
CA PHE A 32 -15.32 18.51 -1.80
C PHE A 32 -14.56 19.76 -2.30
N LYS A 33 -15.03 20.34 -3.41
CA LYS A 33 -14.51 21.56 -3.97
C LYS A 33 -15.55 22.67 -3.92
N GLU A 34 -15.16 23.78 -3.32
CA GLU A 34 -15.94 25.02 -3.23
C GLU A 34 -16.52 25.41 -4.59
N SER A 35 -17.74 25.85 -4.61
CA SER A 35 -18.40 26.39 -5.80
C SER A 35 -18.60 27.88 -5.63
N ARG A 36 -18.34 28.65 -6.68
CA ARG A 36 -18.55 30.12 -6.71
C ARG A 36 -19.45 30.48 -7.86
N ALA A 37 -20.53 31.24 -7.56
CA ALA A 37 -21.38 31.79 -8.59
C ALA A 37 -20.67 32.99 -9.27
N GLU A 38 -20.61 33.00 -10.60
CA GLU A 38 -20.06 34.08 -11.36
C GLU A 38 -21.18 34.76 -12.17
N PHE A 39 -21.18 36.07 -12.14
CA PHE A 39 -22.23 36.87 -12.72
C PHE A 39 -21.68 37.75 -13.84
N GLY A 40 -22.48 37.89 -14.92
CA GLY A 40 -22.23 38.79 -16.02
C GLY A 40 -23.30 39.87 -16.10
N ASP A 41 -22.94 41.08 -16.50
CA ASP A 41 -23.87 42.12 -16.82
C ASP A 41 -24.60 41.81 -18.15
N VAL A 42 -25.85 42.23 -18.23
CA VAL A 42 -26.65 42.12 -19.44
C VAL A 42 -26.72 43.49 -20.08
N TYR A 43 -26.01 43.64 -21.21
CA TYR A 43 -26.01 44.88 -22.00
C TYR A 43 -26.79 44.67 -23.29
N SER A 44 -27.87 45.43 -23.51
CA SER A 44 -28.65 45.41 -24.73
C SER A 44 -28.24 46.59 -25.60
N ALA A 45 -27.47 46.30 -26.64
CA ALA A 45 -27.16 47.29 -27.68
C ALA A 45 -28.34 47.40 -28.68
N SER A 46 -29.15 48.45 -28.54
CA SER A 46 -30.12 48.80 -29.60
C SER A 46 -29.46 49.72 -30.60
N ILE A 47 -29.77 49.52 -31.87
CA ILE A 47 -29.25 50.33 -33.01
C ILE A 47 -29.56 51.84 -32.86
N PHE A 48 -30.53 52.18 -32.01
CA PHE A 48 -31.00 53.54 -31.73
C PHE A 48 -30.56 54.05 -30.31
N SER A 49 -29.79 53.25 -29.54
CA SER A 49 -29.37 53.69 -28.23
C SER A 49 -28.00 54.37 -28.26
N ASN A 50 -27.92 55.52 -27.60
CA ASN A 50 -26.64 56.23 -27.44
C ASN A 50 -25.86 55.54 -26.33
N ALA A 51 -24.70 54.94 -26.65
CA ALA A 51 -23.89 54.16 -25.69
C ALA A 51 -23.50 54.93 -24.43
N LYS A 52 -23.52 56.26 -24.45
CA LYS A 52 -23.20 57.11 -23.29
C LYS A 52 -24.35 57.30 -22.28
N THR A 53 -25.58 56.95 -22.64
CA THR A 53 -26.78 57.17 -21.82
C THR A 53 -27.58 55.91 -21.55
N THR A 54 -27.14 54.76 -22.06
CA THR A 54 -27.84 53.49 -21.91
C THR A 54 -27.47 52.86 -20.56
N THR A 55 -28.47 52.61 -19.74
CA THR A 55 -28.32 51.82 -18.50
C THR A 55 -28.34 50.32 -18.81
N GLY A 56 -27.55 49.52 -18.12
CA GLY A 56 -27.52 48.03 -18.25
C GLY A 56 -28.90 47.40 -18.02
N SER A 57 -29.13 46.22 -18.57
CA SER A 57 -30.39 45.46 -18.49
C SER A 57 -30.48 44.51 -17.32
N GLY A 58 -29.55 44.57 -16.36
CA GLY A 58 -29.49 43.73 -15.19
C GLY A 58 -28.30 42.77 -15.21
N VAL A 59 -28.43 41.67 -14.45
CA VAL A 59 -27.38 40.65 -14.24
C VAL A 59 -27.92 39.26 -14.58
N GLN A 60 -27.06 38.40 -15.09
CA GLN A 60 -27.34 36.99 -15.26
C GLN A 60 -26.23 36.13 -14.64
N THR A 61 -26.57 34.92 -14.20
CA THR A 61 -25.56 33.96 -13.77
C THR A 61 -24.85 33.40 -15.00
N SER A 62 -23.54 33.60 -15.11
CA SER A 62 -22.72 33.06 -16.19
C SER A 62 -22.39 31.60 -15.98
N ILE A 63 -21.88 31.25 -14.80
CA ILE A 63 -21.50 29.90 -14.46
C ILE A 63 -21.47 29.76 -12.95
N VAL A 64 -21.57 28.53 -12.43
CA VAL A 64 -21.17 28.17 -11.08
C VAL A 64 -19.85 27.38 -11.19
N ALA A 65 -18.74 28.08 -11.01
CA ALA A 65 -17.40 27.54 -11.20
C ALA A 65 -16.91 26.85 -9.93
N GLN A 66 -16.31 25.66 -10.07
CA GLN A 66 -15.66 24.98 -8.96
C GLN A 66 -14.23 25.48 -8.74
N GLN A 67 -13.82 25.60 -7.50
CA GLN A 67 -12.47 26.02 -7.12
C GLN A 67 -11.62 24.79 -6.81
N PHE A 68 -10.71 24.41 -7.71
CA PHE A 68 -9.95 23.15 -7.63
C PHE A 68 -8.64 23.27 -6.82
N HIS A 69 -8.47 24.32 -6.01
CA HIS A 69 -7.34 24.35 -5.07
C HIS A 69 -7.45 23.25 -4.00
N GLU A 70 -6.31 22.87 -3.43
CA GLU A 70 -6.25 21.79 -2.45
C GLU A 70 -6.87 22.22 -1.12
N GLY A 71 -7.59 21.30 -0.49
CA GLY A 71 -8.06 21.41 0.89
C GLY A 71 -6.98 21.06 1.91
N SER A 72 -7.29 21.23 3.20
CA SER A 72 -6.43 20.84 4.32
C SER A 72 -6.28 19.30 4.38
N SER A 73 -5.27 18.82 5.12
CA SER A 73 -5.06 17.39 5.36
C SER A 73 -5.57 16.98 6.73
N ILE A 74 -6.31 15.90 6.83
CA ILE A 74 -6.53 15.16 8.07
C ILE A 74 -5.61 13.94 8.07
N TYR A 75 -4.89 13.74 9.17
CA TYR A 75 -4.09 12.53 9.40
C TYR A 75 -4.97 11.45 10.02
N THR A 76 -4.86 10.24 9.51
CA THR A 76 -5.59 9.05 9.98
C THR A 76 -4.61 7.93 10.27
N ASN A 77 -5.07 6.89 10.98
CA ASN A 77 -4.27 5.70 11.23
C ASN A 77 -4.49 4.59 10.18
N ASN A 78 -5.34 4.84 9.17
CA ASN A 78 -5.61 3.88 8.12
C ASN A 78 -4.64 4.13 6.94
N PRO A 79 -3.77 3.19 6.58
CA PRO A 79 -2.84 3.35 5.46
C PRO A 79 -3.53 3.44 4.10
N LEU A 80 -4.78 2.97 3.97
CA LEU A 80 -5.58 3.06 2.76
C LEU A 80 -6.28 4.42 2.59
N ASP A 81 -6.22 5.29 3.60
CA ASP A 81 -6.64 6.67 3.46
C ASP A 81 -5.57 7.44 2.68
N LEU A 82 -5.93 7.86 1.48
CA LEU A 82 -5.02 8.43 0.50
C LEU A 82 -5.33 9.88 0.19
N ARG A 83 -4.31 10.69 0.01
CA ARG A 83 -4.43 12.05 -0.49
C ARG A 83 -3.49 12.28 -1.66
N VAL A 84 -4.00 12.92 -2.71
CA VAL A 84 -3.14 13.47 -3.78
C VAL A 84 -2.70 14.88 -3.38
N SER A 85 -1.40 15.09 -3.25
CA SER A 85 -0.81 16.43 -3.04
C SER A 85 -0.19 16.90 -4.35
N GLY A 86 -0.77 17.90 -4.94
CA GLY A 86 -0.49 18.36 -6.30
C GLY A 86 -1.61 17.99 -7.29
N ASN A 87 -1.28 18.00 -8.57
CA ASN A 87 -2.24 17.73 -9.63
C ASN A 87 -2.53 16.22 -9.78
N GLY A 88 -3.80 15.88 -9.98
CA GLY A 88 -4.26 14.51 -10.23
C GLY A 88 -5.52 14.16 -9.43
N TYR A 89 -6.23 13.18 -9.89
CA TYR A 89 -7.43 12.61 -9.26
C TYR A 89 -7.25 11.13 -9.16
N PHE A 90 -7.84 10.51 -8.13
CA PHE A 90 -8.04 9.08 -8.11
C PHE A 90 -9.10 8.71 -9.15
N ALA A 91 -8.90 7.60 -9.83
CA ALA A 91 -9.90 7.03 -10.72
C ALA A 91 -10.56 5.85 -10.02
N VAL A 92 -11.89 5.81 -9.99
CA VAL A 92 -12.66 4.72 -9.44
C VAL A 92 -13.68 4.22 -10.46
N ALA A 93 -13.98 2.93 -10.44
CA ALA A 93 -14.93 2.30 -11.36
C ALA A 93 -15.96 1.48 -10.61
N ASN A 94 -17.18 1.43 -11.15
CA ASN A 94 -18.26 0.61 -10.56
C ASN A 94 -18.09 -0.89 -10.84
N ASP A 95 -17.33 -1.23 -11.87
CA ASP A 95 -17.12 -2.62 -12.29
C ASP A 95 -15.62 -2.93 -12.26
N LYS A 96 -15.28 -4.06 -11.68
CA LYS A 96 -13.90 -4.57 -11.58
C LYS A 96 -13.26 -4.81 -12.95
N LEU A 97 -14.04 -5.20 -13.94
CA LEU A 97 -13.57 -5.56 -15.28
C LEU A 97 -13.76 -4.41 -16.31
N ALA A 98 -14.80 -3.58 -16.13
CA ALA A 98 -15.13 -2.48 -17.06
C ALA A 98 -14.56 -1.15 -16.58
N THR A 99 -13.24 -1.04 -16.52
CA THR A 99 -12.51 0.14 -16.02
C THR A 99 -12.68 1.39 -16.87
N GLN A 100 -13.25 1.27 -18.07
CA GLN A 100 -13.50 2.41 -18.99
C GLN A 100 -14.60 3.37 -18.49
N ASN A 101 -15.57 2.88 -17.70
CA ASN A 101 -16.60 3.70 -17.07
C ASN A 101 -16.15 4.22 -15.70
N ASN A 102 -15.04 4.95 -15.69
CA ASN A 102 -14.48 5.48 -14.47
C ASN A 102 -15.00 6.89 -14.15
N VAL A 103 -14.95 7.23 -12.89
CA VAL A 103 -15.16 8.57 -12.37
C VAL A 103 -13.93 9.01 -11.59
N LEU A 104 -13.70 10.31 -11.55
CA LEU A 104 -12.56 10.91 -10.89
C LEU A 104 -12.97 11.44 -9.53
N THR A 105 -12.12 11.28 -8.52
CA THR A 105 -12.38 11.80 -7.18
C THR A 105 -11.11 12.29 -6.51
N ARG A 106 -11.25 13.24 -5.56
CA ARG A 106 -10.22 13.64 -4.60
C ARG A 106 -10.46 13.02 -3.22
N ASN A 107 -11.62 12.40 -3.02
CA ASN A 107 -11.90 11.65 -1.81
C ASN A 107 -11.10 10.35 -1.83
N GLY A 108 -10.15 10.22 -0.91
CA GLY A 108 -9.27 9.07 -0.79
C GLY A 108 -9.56 8.19 0.41
N ALA A 109 -10.76 8.22 0.96
CA ALA A 109 -11.18 7.30 2.02
C ALA A 109 -11.48 5.92 1.43
N PHE A 110 -10.45 5.06 1.39
CA PHE A 110 -10.56 3.70 0.87
C PHE A 110 -10.50 2.66 1.99
N HIS A 111 -11.07 1.49 1.70
CA HIS A 111 -11.04 0.31 2.58
C HIS A 111 -11.02 -0.97 1.72
N LEU A 112 -10.80 -2.11 2.36
CA LEU A 112 -10.88 -3.40 1.69
C LEU A 112 -12.31 -3.94 1.76
N ASP A 113 -12.81 -4.47 0.65
CA ASP A 113 -14.06 -5.23 0.62
C ASP A 113 -13.82 -6.69 1.08
N LYS A 114 -14.89 -7.51 1.09
CA LYS A 114 -14.82 -8.94 1.46
C LYS A 114 -13.90 -9.78 0.55
N ASP A 115 -13.64 -9.31 -0.66
CA ASP A 115 -12.82 -9.97 -1.66
C ASP A 115 -11.42 -9.31 -1.74
N ASN A 116 -11.08 -8.49 -0.73
CA ASN A 116 -9.80 -7.78 -0.60
C ASN A 116 -9.47 -6.78 -1.73
N ASN A 117 -10.51 -6.26 -2.41
CA ASN A 117 -10.31 -5.15 -3.35
C ASN A 117 -10.31 -3.82 -2.59
N VAL A 118 -9.55 -2.86 -3.08
CA VAL A 118 -9.53 -1.50 -2.54
C VAL A 118 -10.74 -0.74 -3.10
N VAL A 119 -11.68 -0.39 -2.23
CA VAL A 119 -12.94 0.27 -2.60
C VAL A 119 -13.19 1.53 -1.78
N ASN A 120 -13.98 2.45 -2.31
CA ASN A 120 -14.50 3.60 -1.57
C ASN A 120 -15.79 3.25 -0.81
N SER A 121 -16.36 4.22 -0.09
CA SER A 121 -17.63 4.06 0.68
C SER A 121 -18.86 3.70 -0.17
N GLU A 122 -18.76 3.84 -1.48
CA GLU A 122 -19.83 3.51 -2.44
C GLU A 122 -19.62 2.13 -3.08
N GLY A 123 -18.56 1.41 -2.70
CA GLY A 123 -18.20 0.11 -3.27
C GLY A 123 -17.58 0.19 -4.65
N GLN A 124 -17.09 1.37 -5.07
CA GLN A 124 -16.36 1.53 -6.32
C GLN A 124 -14.90 1.17 -6.15
N TYR A 125 -14.35 0.48 -7.12
CA TYR A 125 -12.98 -0.03 -7.11
C TYR A 125 -11.96 1.05 -7.45
N LEU A 126 -10.93 1.21 -6.63
CA LEU A 126 -9.79 2.07 -6.95
C LEU A 126 -8.98 1.46 -8.09
N LEU A 127 -8.69 2.29 -9.10
CA LEU A 127 -7.93 1.87 -10.27
C LEU A 127 -6.44 2.16 -10.09
N GLY A 128 -5.63 1.22 -10.56
CA GLY A 128 -4.18 1.31 -10.55
C GLY A 128 -3.55 0.49 -11.65
N TYR A 129 -2.23 0.40 -11.61
CA TYR A 129 -1.42 -0.39 -12.53
C TYR A 129 -0.88 -1.64 -11.84
N ASN A 130 -0.80 -2.72 -12.59
CA ASN A 130 -0.06 -3.89 -12.13
C ASN A 130 1.43 -3.56 -12.09
N VAL A 131 2.07 -3.99 -11.04
CA VAL A 131 3.53 -3.87 -10.87
C VAL A 131 4.16 -5.25 -10.78
N ASP A 132 5.43 -5.31 -11.10
CA ASP A 132 6.26 -6.45 -10.80
C ASP A 132 6.42 -6.57 -9.28
N THR A 133 6.18 -7.76 -8.73
CA THR A 133 6.12 -7.99 -7.28
C THR A 133 7.43 -7.80 -6.55
N GLU A 134 8.56 -7.99 -7.26
CA GLU A 134 9.91 -7.86 -6.68
C GLU A 134 10.46 -6.44 -6.83
N THR A 135 10.34 -5.87 -8.04
CA THR A 135 10.92 -4.56 -8.37
C THR A 135 9.98 -3.38 -8.12
N GLY A 136 8.67 -3.64 -8.01
CA GLY A 136 7.64 -2.60 -7.89
C GLY A 136 7.49 -1.73 -9.15
N GLN A 137 8.07 -2.12 -10.28
CA GLN A 137 7.95 -1.37 -11.53
C GLN A 137 6.63 -1.68 -12.24
N VAL A 138 6.05 -0.68 -12.90
CA VAL A 138 4.82 -0.84 -13.67
C VAL A 138 5.10 -1.66 -14.92
N GLY A 139 4.45 -2.82 -15.03
CA GLY A 139 4.58 -3.70 -16.19
C GLY A 139 3.65 -3.33 -17.34
N SER A 140 2.47 -2.75 -17.03
CA SER A 140 1.48 -2.31 -18.02
C SER A 140 0.74 -1.08 -17.51
N PHE A 141 0.56 -0.09 -18.38
CA PHE A 141 -0.21 1.11 -18.09
C PHE A 141 -1.73 0.95 -18.35
N GLU A 142 -2.20 -0.27 -18.45
CA GLU A 142 -3.62 -0.55 -18.50
C GLU A 142 -4.21 -0.49 -17.07
N PRO A 143 -5.17 0.41 -16.79
CA PRO A 143 -5.73 0.53 -15.46
C PRO A 143 -6.55 -0.70 -15.07
N LYS A 144 -6.34 -1.23 -13.87
CA LYS A 144 -7.09 -2.35 -13.30
C LYS A 144 -7.49 -2.05 -11.87
N SER A 145 -8.49 -2.75 -11.36
CA SER A 145 -8.84 -2.68 -9.94
C SER A 145 -7.69 -3.20 -9.07
N LEU A 146 -7.37 -2.45 -8.02
CA LEU A 146 -6.33 -2.84 -7.06
C LEU A 146 -6.89 -3.82 -6.03
N GLN A 147 -6.12 -4.86 -5.73
CA GLN A 147 -6.45 -5.90 -4.77
C GLN A 147 -5.28 -6.15 -3.82
N VAL A 148 -5.60 -6.41 -2.56
CA VAL A 148 -4.62 -6.74 -1.50
C VAL A 148 -4.94 -8.13 -0.98
N PRO A 149 -4.35 -9.21 -1.52
CA PRO A 149 -4.62 -10.57 -1.07
C PRO A 149 -4.32 -10.75 0.42
N ASP A 150 -5.18 -11.46 1.15
CA ASP A 150 -4.98 -11.81 2.56
C ASP A 150 -3.91 -12.88 2.77
N GLN A 151 -3.60 -13.64 1.72
CA GLN A 151 -2.55 -14.65 1.70
C GLN A 151 -1.64 -14.46 0.50
N PHE A 152 -0.35 -14.65 0.70
CA PHE A 152 0.65 -14.56 -0.36
C PHE A 152 1.72 -15.64 -0.22
N GLY A 153 2.23 -16.09 -1.36
CA GLY A 153 3.20 -17.16 -1.45
C GLY A 153 2.55 -18.54 -1.40
N GLN A 154 3.16 -19.48 -2.10
CA GLN A 154 2.84 -20.89 -1.97
C GLN A 154 3.85 -21.54 -1.04
N PRO A 155 3.46 -22.52 -0.23
CA PRO A 155 4.41 -23.29 0.55
C PRO A 155 5.50 -23.85 -0.34
N ARG A 156 6.73 -23.78 0.14
CA ARG A 156 7.89 -24.35 -0.54
C ARG A 156 8.77 -25.05 0.47
N ALA A 157 9.08 -26.31 0.22
CA ALA A 157 9.98 -27.07 1.03
C ALA A 157 11.37 -26.43 1.08
N SER A 158 12.00 -26.39 2.23
CA SER A 158 13.42 -26.06 2.36
C SER A 158 14.23 -27.17 1.69
N GLN A 159 15.10 -26.79 0.75
CA GLN A 159 16.00 -27.70 0.06
C GLN A 159 17.47 -27.35 0.29
N ASN A 160 17.78 -26.05 0.45
CA ASN A 160 19.13 -25.57 0.66
C ASN A 160 19.22 -24.79 1.97
N VAL A 161 20.29 -25.05 2.72
CA VAL A 161 20.58 -24.34 3.96
C VAL A 161 22.04 -23.92 3.94
N ASP A 162 22.30 -22.60 3.97
CA ASP A 162 23.63 -22.02 4.03
C ASP A 162 23.93 -21.54 5.44
N ILE A 163 25.02 -22.01 6.03
CA ILE A 163 25.44 -21.73 7.39
C ILE A 163 26.80 -21.05 7.41
N GLY A 164 26.89 -19.83 7.95
CA GLY A 164 28.14 -19.12 8.22
C GLY A 164 28.32 -18.91 9.73
N LEU A 165 29.42 -19.36 10.30
CA LEU A 165 29.63 -19.32 11.73
C LEU A 165 31.09 -19.21 12.14
N ASN A 166 31.32 -18.87 13.42
CA ASN A 166 32.62 -19.01 14.09
C ASN A 166 32.53 -20.04 15.19
N LEU A 167 33.40 -21.04 15.16
CA LEU A 167 33.57 -22.03 16.24
C LEU A 167 34.72 -21.61 17.15
N PRO A 168 34.55 -21.65 18.51
CA PRO A 168 35.59 -21.19 19.43
C PRO A 168 36.79 -22.14 19.44
N ALA A 169 37.97 -21.64 19.06
CA ALA A 169 39.21 -22.45 19.05
C ALA A 169 39.54 -23.06 20.43
N GLY A 170 39.22 -22.33 21.53
CA GLY A 170 39.45 -22.78 22.91
C GLY A 170 38.36 -23.68 23.50
N ALA A 171 37.43 -24.20 22.70
CA ALA A 171 36.44 -25.14 23.19
C ALA A 171 37.03 -26.43 23.69
N ALA A 172 36.45 -27.05 24.73
CA ALA A 172 36.89 -28.32 25.26
C ALA A 172 36.70 -29.45 24.22
N GLU A 173 37.69 -30.32 24.10
CA GLU A 173 37.64 -31.47 23.22
C GLU A 173 36.73 -32.54 23.84
N LYS A 174 35.90 -33.18 23.01
CA LYS A 174 34.92 -34.20 23.37
C LYS A 174 34.96 -35.32 22.36
N ASP A 175 34.49 -36.50 22.76
CA ASP A 175 34.44 -37.66 21.87
C ASP A 175 33.16 -37.59 21.02
N PRO A 176 33.27 -37.39 19.67
CA PRO A 176 32.09 -37.33 18.80
C PRO A 176 31.24 -38.61 18.78
N THR A 177 31.85 -39.76 19.11
CA THR A 177 31.12 -41.05 19.11
C THR A 177 30.15 -41.17 20.29
N LEU A 178 30.35 -40.36 21.35
CA LEU A 178 29.51 -40.33 22.55
C LEU A 178 28.40 -39.25 22.44
N PHE A 179 28.27 -38.61 21.32
CA PHE A 179 27.27 -37.57 21.14
C PHE A 179 25.84 -38.04 21.43
N ASN A 180 25.15 -37.29 22.28
CA ASN A 180 23.74 -37.46 22.62
C ASN A 180 23.05 -36.09 22.73
N PRO A 181 22.02 -35.77 21.94
CA PRO A 181 21.33 -34.50 22.00
C PRO A 181 20.66 -34.20 23.33
N GLU A 182 20.29 -35.25 24.11
CA GLU A 182 19.68 -35.11 25.43
C GLU A 182 20.71 -34.80 26.53
N ASP A 183 22.00 -35.05 26.30
CA ASP A 183 23.07 -34.78 27.24
C ASP A 183 23.95 -33.62 26.83
N PRO A 184 23.79 -32.41 27.41
CA PRO A 184 24.57 -31.22 27.07
C PRO A 184 26.09 -31.38 27.30
N ASP A 185 26.52 -32.35 28.08
CA ASP A 185 27.93 -32.60 28.33
C ASP A 185 28.62 -33.31 27.16
N THR A 186 27.87 -33.82 26.18
CA THR A 186 28.41 -34.53 25.00
C THR A 186 28.72 -33.63 23.81
N TYR A 187 28.23 -32.40 23.78
CA TYR A 187 28.50 -31.43 22.69
C TYR A 187 28.97 -30.07 23.21
N ASN A 188 29.57 -29.26 22.37
CA ASN A 188 30.09 -27.94 22.74
C ASN A 188 29.07 -26.84 22.55
N LYS A 189 28.35 -26.88 21.45
CA LYS A 189 27.37 -25.88 21.06
C LYS A 189 26.22 -26.51 20.26
N ALA A 190 25.05 -25.93 20.39
CA ALA A 190 23.90 -26.25 19.57
C ALA A 190 23.25 -24.96 19.07
N THR A 191 22.70 -25.00 17.88
CA THR A 191 21.92 -23.91 17.31
C THR A 191 20.73 -24.47 16.58
N SER A 192 19.62 -23.73 16.59
CA SER A 192 18.39 -24.19 15.97
C SER A 192 17.88 -23.16 14.97
N ALA A 193 17.30 -23.66 13.89
CA ALA A 193 16.66 -22.86 12.86
C ALA A 193 15.36 -23.51 12.40
N THR A 194 14.47 -22.74 11.80
CA THR A 194 13.22 -23.26 11.25
C THR A 194 13.44 -23.63 9.80
N ILE A 195 12.96 -24.79 9.39
CA ILE A 195 12.85 -25.26 8.02
C ILE A 195 11.40 -25.60 7.73
N PHE A 196 11.01 -25.65 6.47
CA PHE A 196 9.63 -25.89 6.05
C PHE A 196 9.51 -27.12 5.17
N ASP A 197 8.39 -27.83 5.29
CA ASP A 197 8.05 -28.90 4.37
C ASP A 197 7.31 -28.40 3.11
N SER A 198 6.89 -29.30 2.23
CA SER A 198 6.18 -28.96 1.00
C SER A 198 4.78 -28.39 1.20
N LEU A 199 4.21 -28.49 2.40
CA LEU A 199 2.94 -27.89 2.81
C LEU A 199 3.13 -26.62 3.65
N GLY A 200 4.40 -26.21 3.90
CA GLY A 200 4.73 -25.02 4.68
C GLY A 200 4.67 -25.24 6.20
N GLN A 201 4.61 -26.48 6.66
CA GLN A 201 4.69 -26.82 8.08
C GLN A 201 6.11 -26.55 8.57
N PRO A 202 6.30 -25.79 9.69
CA PRO A 202 7.62 -25.54 10.21
C PRO A 202 8.12 -26.72 11.06
N TYR A 203 9.40 -27.06 10.87
CA TYR A 203 10.17 -27.98 11.71
C TYR A 203 11.38 -27.27 12.28
N LYS A 204 11.74 -27.61 13.51
CA LYS A 204 12.94 -27.06 14.13
C LYS A 204 14.13 -27.98 13.80
N LEU A 205 15.03 -27.50 12.94
CA LEU A 205 16.33 -28.14 12.69
C LEU A 205 17.33 -27.68 13.74
N THR A 206 17.90 -28.60 14.51
CA THR A 206 18.96 -28.32 15.47
C THR A 206 20.28 -28.88 14.96
N THR A 207 21.29 -28.03 14.93
CA THR A 207 22.66 -28.39 14.56
C THR A 207 23.54 -28.41 15.80
N TYR A 208 24.24 -29.51 16.02
CA TYR A 208 25.14 -29.73 17.15
C TYR A 208 26.60 -29.75 16.70
N TYR A 209 27.46 -29.10 17.46
CA TYR A 209 28.88 -28.96 17.17
C TYR A 209 29.70 -29.62 18.30
N VAL A 210 30.54 -30.59 17.96
CA VAL A 210 31.39 -31.35 18.87
C VAL A 210 32.84 -31.22 18.41
N LYS A 211 33.71 -30.64 19.23
CA LYS A 211 35.15 -30.55 18.93
C LYS A 211 35.80 -31.92 19.16
N ASP A 212 36.42 -32.47 18.12
CA ASP A 212 37.04 -33.78 18.15
C ASP A 212 38.23 -33.82 19.13
N ASN A 213 38.30 -34.90 19.94
CA ASN A 213 39.35 -35.17 20.89
C ASN A 213 40.54 -35.93 20.26
N VAL A 214 40.42 -36.41 19.03
CA VAL A 214 41.45 -37.19 18.32
C VAL A 214 42.21 -36.36 17.36
N THR A 215 41.54 -35.55 16.54
CA THR A 215 42.17 -34.74 15.49
C THR A 215 42.07 -33.26 15.84
N PRO A 216 43.22 -32.55 16.00
CA PRO A 216 43.21 -31.12 16.27
C PRO A 216 42.49 -30.31 15.17
N ASN A 217 41.78 -29.24 15.55
CA ASN A 217 41.04 -28.34 14.66
C ASN A 217 39.96 -29.01 13.82
N LYS A 218 39.48 -30.18 14.23
CA LYS A 218 38.37 -30.91 13.61
C LYS A 218 37.14 -30.85 14.49
N TRP A 219 36.00 -30.66 13.86
CA TRP A 219 34.68 -30.64 14.52
C TRP A 219 33.77 -31.63 13.84
N ALA A 220 33.03 -32.39 14.64
CA ALA A 220 31.90 -33.17 14.16
C ALA A 220 30.62 -32.32 14.28
N VAL A 221 29.79 -32.39 13.22
CA VAL A 221 28.52 -31.69 13.17
C VAL A 221 27.40 -32.68 12.95
N TYR A 222 26.42 -32.66 13.84
CA TYR A 222 25.23 -33.53 13.81
C TYR A 222 23.97 -32.70 13.67
N TYR A 223 22.93 -33.32 13.12
CA TYR A 223 21.66 -32.67 12.90
C TYR A 223 20.53 -33.48 13.48
N SER A 224 19.54 -32.78 14.04
CA SER A 224 18.27 -33.35 14.48
C SER A 224 17.13 -32.44 14.06
N ALA A 225 15.98 -33.00 13.77
CA ALA A 225 14.76 -32.23 13.58
C ALA A 225 13.72 -32.63 14.62
N THR A 226 12.94 -31.65 15.08
CA THR A 226 11.90 -31.85 16.06
C THR A 226 10.54 -31.81 15.37
N ASP A 227 9.76 -32.88 15.55
CA ASP A 227 8.34 -32.98 15.15
C ASP A 227 7.42 -33.02 16.38
N ALA A 228 6.15 -33.39 16.18
CA ALA A 228 5.17 -33.52 17.26
C ALA A 228 5.48 -34.66 18.24
N GLU A 229 6.21 -35.68 17.81
CA GLU A 229 6.59 -36.86 18.63
C GLU A 229 7.90 -36.65 19.39
N GLY A 230 8.72 -35.66 19.00
CA GLY A 230 9.99 -35.34 19.65
C GLY A 230 11.13 -35.06 18.69
N GLU A 231 12.35 -35.12 19.19
CA GLU A 231 13.57 -34.91 18.44
C GLU A 231 14.03 -36.22 17.76
N LYS A 232 14.24 -36.16 16.44
CA LYS A 232 14.66 -37.30 15.62
C LYS A 232 15.95 -36.97 14.88
N PRO A 233 16.87 -37.94 14.69
CA PRO A 233 18.11 -37.72 13.99
C PRO A 233 17.89 -37.47 12.51
N VAL A 234 18.44 -36.38 11.98
CA VAL A 234 18.54 -36.10 10.55
C VAL A 234 19.91 -36.51 10.07
N ASN A 235 20.05 -37.77 9.70
CA ASN A 235 21.32 -38.35 9.29
C ASN A 235 21.75 -37.84 7.92
N LEU A 236 23.03 -37.89 7.66
CA LEU A 236 23.63 -37.57 6.37
C LEU A 236 23.72 -38.82 5.49
N THR A 237 23.59 -38.65 4.19
CA THR A 237 23.76 -39.73 3.20
C THR A 237 25.20 -40.26 3.18
N ALA A 238 26.16 -39.38 3.50
CA ALA A 238 27.58 -39.73 3.68
C ALA A 238 28.12 -38.93 4.87
N GLY A 239 28.53 -39.60 5.92
CA GLY A 239 29.06 -38.97 7.12
C GLY A 239 30.39 -39.58 7.58
N ASP A 240 31.17 -38.79 8.29
CA ASP A 240 32.50 -39.18 8.81
C ASP A 240 32.44 -39.73 10.23
N PHE A 241 31.38 -39.40 10.97
CA PHE A 241 31.17 -39.77 12.35
C PHE A 241 29.81 -40.44 12.52
N THR A 242 29.79 -41.49 13.36
CA THR A 242 28.55 -42.11 13.80
C THR A 242 28.53 -42.14 15.33
N SER A 243 27.51 -41.53 15.92
CA SER A 243 27.36 -41.51 17.38
C SER A 243 26.74 -42.80 17.91
N ALA A 244 26.91 -43.04 19.21
CA ALA A 244 26.25 -44.15 19.93
C ALA A 244 24.72 -44.07 19.88
N THR A 245 24.14 -42.87 19.71
CA THR A 245 22.71 -42.60 19.57
C THR A 245 22.20 -42.72 18.12
N GLY A 246 23.05 -43.13 17.18
CA GLY A 246 22.68 -43.38 15.78
C GLY A 246 22.68 -42.14 14.89
N HIS A 247 23.20 -40.99 15.36
CA HIS A 247 23.37 -39.79 14.51
C HIS A 247 24.60 -39.95 13.61
N VAL A 248 24.43 -39.68 12.34
CA VAL A 248 25.51 -39.65 11.35
C VAL A 248 25.82 -38.21 11.01
N GLY A 249 26.99 -37.74 11.38
CA GLY A 249 27.50 -36.39 11.20
C GLY A 249 28.66 -36.31 10.23
N HIS A 250 29.03 -35.10 9.85
CA HIS A 250 30.21 -34.82 9.00
C HIS A 250 31.27 -34.07 9.76
N SER A 251 32.48 -34.08 9.21
CA SER A 251 33.60 -33.33 9.74
C SER A 251 33.71 -31.93 9.09
N VAL A 252 34.04 -30.94 9.92
CA VAL A 252 34.53 -29.63 9.46
C VAL A 252 35.93 -29.43 10.01
N GLU A 253 36.92 -29.31 9.12
CA GLU A 253 38.31 -29.17 9.48
C GLU A 253 38.81 -27.74 9.22
N PHE A 254 39.62 -27.23 10.13
CA PHE A 254 40.20 -25.90 10.03
C PHE A 254 41.73 -25.96 9.95
N ASN A 255 42.31 -25.03 9.19
CA ASN A 255 43.73 -24.80 9.14
C ASN A 255 44.24 -24.17 10.44
N SER A 256 45.56 -24.14 10.63
CA SER A 256 46.19 -23.53 11.81
C SER A 256 45.98 -22.02 11.93
N ASP A 257 45.55 -21.35 10.86
CA ASP A 257 45.19 -19.93 10.81
C ASP A 257 43.71 -19.68 11.14
N GLY A 258 42.94 -20.74 11.38
CA GLY A 258 41.50 -20.66 11.68
C GLY A 258 40.61 -20.58 10.47
N SER A 259 41.13 -20.61 9.27
CA SER A 259 40.38 -20.73 8.02
C SER A 259 39.89 -22.17 7.80
N VAL A 260 38.79 -22.37 7.10
CA VAL A 260 38.33 -23.72 6.75
C VAL A 260 39.27 -24.41 5.80
N ASN A 261 39.48 -25.71 5.99
CA ASN A 261 40.25 -26.53 5.06
C ASN A 261 39.52 -26.67 3.71
N THR A 262 40.26 -26.59 2.62
CA THR A 262 39.75 -26.62 1.22
C THR A 262 38.94 -27.90 0.91
N VAL A 263 39.15 -28.99 1.62
CA VAL A 263 38.38 -30.23 1.44
C VAL A 263 36.91 -30.05 1.80
N ASN A 264 36.58 -29.16 2.78
CA ASN A 264 35.22 -28.94 3.26
C ASN A 264 34.65 -27.59 2.84
N ALA A 265 35.47 -26.73 2.19
CA ALA A 265 35.04 -25.41 1.76
C ALA A 265 34.03 -25.51 0.60
N GLY A 266 32.81 -25.10 0.87
CA GLY A 266 31.77 -24.97 -0.15
C GLY A 266 31.16 -26.29 -0.67
N GLN A 267 31.45 -27.42 -0.01
CA GLN A 267 30.76 -28.68 -0.31
C GLN A 267 29.33 -28.64 0.24
N SER A 268 28.38 -29.09 -0.59
CA SER A 268 26.99 -29.32 -0.15
C SER A 268 26.88 -30.73 0.41
N ILE A 269 26.42 -30.83 1.66
CA ILE A 269 26.24 -32.08 2.38
C ILE A 269 24.76 -32.42 2.34
N GLN A 270 24.43 -33.62 1.84
CA GLN A 270 23.05 -34.06 1.72
C GLN A 270 22.59 -34.84 2.94
N THR A 271 21.42 -34.47 3.48
CA THR A 271 20.75 -35.30 4.49
C THR A 271 20.05 -36.51 3.85
N VAL A 272 19.68 -37.49 4.65
CA VAL A 272 18.69 -38.49 4.24
C VAL A 272 17.32 -37.82 4.05
N GLU A 273 16.41 -38.54 3.41
CA GLU A 273 15.00 -38.12 3.31
C GLU A 273 14.37 -37.92 4.70
N PHE A 274 13.45 -36.97 4.82
CA PHE A 274 12.82 -36.67 6.11
C PHE A 274 11.73 -37.64 6.51
N GLY A 275 11.07 -38.24 5.53
CA GLY A 275 9.96 -39.14 5.74
C GLY A 275 10.33 -40.49 6.39
N PRO A 276 9.38 -41.42 6.43
CA PRO A 276 9.54 -42.73 7.14
C PRO A 276 10.70 -43.58 6.65
N ASN A 277 11.16 -43.39 5.40
CA ASN A 277 12.27 -44.14 4.81
C ASN A 277 13.66 -43.57 5.18
N GLY A 278 13.72 -42.41 5.81
CA GLY A 278 14.94 -41.72 6.18
C GLY A 278 14.99 -41.33 7.67
N ALA A 279 14.80 -40.05 7.98
CA ALA A 279 14.81 -39.53 9.37
C ALA A 279 13.58 -39.98 10.21
N GLY A 280 12.51 -40.46 9.57
CA GLY A 280 11.31 -40.91 10.24
C GLY A 280 10.46 -39.78 10.84
N LEU A 281 10.56 -38.56 10.30
CA LEU A 281 9.72 -37.43 10.72
C LEU A 281 8.27 -37.64 10.29
N GLU A 282 7.33 -37.20 11.14
CA GLU A 282 5.93 -37.14 10.77
C GLU A 282 5.66 -35.96 9.81
N MET A 283 5.50 -36.25 8.53
CA MET A 283 5.32 -35.24 7.48
C MET A 283 3.86 -34.83 7.25
N ASN A 284 2.89 -35.41 7.95
CA ASN A 284 1.46 -35.05 7.92
C ASN A 284 0.88 -34.88 6.49
N GLY A 285 1.34 -35.70 5.54
CA GLY A 285 0.92 -35.66 4.14
C GLY A 285 1.81 -34.82 3.22
N ALA A 286 2.85 -34.18 3.74
CA ALA A 286 3.89 -33.53 2.93
C ALA A 286 4.80 -34.55 2.23
N ASP A 287 5.63 -34.06 1.29
CA ASP A 287 6.56 -34.90 0.55
C ASP A 287 7.64 -35.48 1.48
N GLY A 288 7.55 -36.75 1.78
CA GLY A 288 8.51 -37.47 2.62
C GLY A 288 9.90 -37.69 1.96
N ALA A 289 10.02 -37.46 0.65
CA ALA A 289 11.29 -37.56 -0.06
C ALA A 289 12.14 -36.26 0.05
N GLN A 290 11.65 -35.26 0.79
CA GLN A 290 12.39 -34.02 1.04
C GLN A 290 13.70 -34.33 1.78
N SER A 291 14.80 -33.74 1.28
CA SER A 291 16.13 -33.75 1.91
C SER A 291 16.75 -32.36 1.84
N LEU A 292 17.71 -32.08 2.70
CA LEU A 292 18.44 -30.80 2.73
C LEU A 292 19.84 -30.94 2.17
N ALA A 293 20.21 -29.94 1.38
CA ALA A 293 21.59 -29.68 0.97
C ALA A 293 22.16 -28.59 1.91
N ILE A 294 23.01 -29.00 2.87
CA ILE A 294 23.60 -28.09 3.84
C ILE A 294 24.98 -27.67 3.38
N LYS A 295 25.21 -26.37 3.35
CA LYS A 295 26.49 -25.79 2.93
C LYS A 295 27.04 -24.88 3.99
N PHE A 296 28.33 -25.04 4.31
CA PHE A 296 29.03 -24.10 5.16
C PHE A 296 29.68 -23.00 4.31
N GLU A 297 29.23 -21.77 4.52
CA GLU A 297 29.81 -20.59 3.88
C GLU A 297 30.80 -19.93 4.82
N GLU A 298 32.07 -19.95 4.47
CA GLU A 298 33.17 -19.30 5.18
C GLU A 298 33.16 -19.55 6.71
N PRO A 299 33.04 -20.81 7.18
CA PRO A 299 33.15 -21.10 8.60
C PRO A 299 34.56 -20.78 9.08
N THR A 300 34.68 -20.29 10.31
CA THR A 300 35.98 -19.93 10.93
C THR A 300 36.13 -20.56 12.30
N GLN A 301 37.41 -20.79 12.72
CA GLN A 301 37.74 -21.22 14.06
C GLN A 301 38.67 -20.24 14.73
N TYR A 302 38.13 -19.20 15.37
CA TYR A 302 38.91 -18.21 16.08
C TYR A 302 38.68 -18.28 17.61
N ALA A 303 39.54 -17.57 18.37
CA ALA A 303 39.44 -17.50 19.82
C ALA A 303 38.18 -16.75 20.33
N SER A 304 37.45 -16.10 19.43
CA SER A 304 36.17 -15.45 19.74
C SER A 304 35.07 -16.45 20.12
N PRO A 305 34.04 -16.02 20.86
CA PRO A 305 32.91 -16.88 21.21
C PRO A 305 32.23 -17.46 19.96
N PHE A 306 31.41 -18.51 20.18
CA PHE A 306 30.52 -19.04 19.15
C PHE A 306 29.58 -17.95 18.64
N GLU A 307 29.55 -17.76 17.35
CA GLU A 307 28.69 -16.79 16.68
C GLU A 307 28.20 -17.37 15.37
N MET A 308 26.88 -17.39 15.18
CA MET A 308 26.27 -17.66 13.88
C MET A 308 26.16 -16.32 13.12
N ARG A 309 26.88 -16.17 12.03
CA ARG A 309 26.95 -14.95 11.20
C ARG A 309 25.94 -14.97 10.07
N LYS A 310 25.64 -16.16 9.57
CA LYS A 310 24.70 -16.35 8.47
C LYS A 310 23.92 -17.65 8.68
N PHE A 311 22.63 -17.55 8.51
CA PHE A 311 21.75 -18.68 8.29
C PHE A 311 20.78 -18.27 7.20
N ASN A 312 20.79 -18.98 6.07
CA ASN A 312 19.87 -18.76 4.98
C ASN A 312 19.25 -20.08 4.58
N GLU A 313 17.95 -20.10 4.39
CA GLU A 313 17.21 -21.26 3.91
C GLU A 313 16.24 -20.81 2.82
N ASP A 314 15.87 -21.69 1.91
CA ASP A 314 15.09 -21.39 0.72
C ASP A 314 13.62 -21.84 0.80
N GLY A 315 13.20 -22.38 1.95
CA GLY A 315 11.82 -22.76 2.22
C GLY A 315 10.92 -21.56 2.47
N ALA A 316 9.64 -21.75 2.35
CA ALA A 316 8.64 -20.73 2.66
C ALA A 316 7.31 -21.36 3.09
N THR A 317 6.63 -20.67 3.97
CA THR A 317 5.22 -20.94 4.29
C THR A 317 4.33 -19.90 3.64
N THR A 318 3.03 -20.20 3.52
CA THR A 318 2.04 -19.18 3.13
C THR A 318 2.01 -18.07 4.17
N GLY A 319 2.22 -16.85 3.70
CA GLY A 319 2.13 -15.65 4.54
C GLY A 319 0.70 -15.13 4.63
N TYR A 320 0.29 -14.68 5.81
CA TYR A 320 -0.94 -13.94 6.02
C TYR A 320 -0.63 -12.45 6.08
N LEU A 321 -1.54 -11.63 5.54
CA LEU A 321 -1.37 -10.18 5.52
C LEU A 321 -1.19 -9.63 6.94
N ALA A 322 -0.04 -9.05 7.20
CA ALA A 322 0.29 -8.42 8.48
C ALA A 322 0.14 -6.90 8.43
N LYS A 323 0.56 -6.26 7.34
CA LYS A 323 0.56 -4.81 7.19
C LYS A 323 0.47 -4.40 5.72
N VAL A 324 -0.20 -3.26 5.48
CA VAL A 324 -0.19 -2.57 4.18
C VAL A 324 0.45 -1.20 4.36
N ASP A 325 1.37 -0.84 3.50
CA ASP A 325 1.96 0.49 3.39
C ASP A 325 1.83 1.00 1.96
N ILE A 326 1.72 2.33 1.79
CA ILE A 326 1.66 2.94 0.47
C ILE A 326 2.71 4.03 0.38
N ASP A 327 3.59 3.91 -0.61
CA ASP A 327 4.69 4.84 -0.81
C ASP A 327 4.23 6.15 -1.49
N PRO A 328 5.03 7.22 -1.53
CA PRO A 328 4.66 8.48 -2.18
C PRO A 328 4.46 8.37 -3.70
N LYS A 329 4.91 7.29 -4.34
CA LYS A 329 4.63 6.98 -5.75
C LYS A 329 3.28 6.28 -5.93
N GLY A 330 2.59 5.98 -4.81
CA GLY A 330 1.31 5.28 -4.82
C GLY A 330 1.44 3.76 -4.95
N THR A 331 2.64 3.18 -4.72
CA THR A 331 2.84 1.74 -4.75
C THR A 331 2.31 1.14 -3.45
N ILE A 332 1.40 0.19 -3.57
CA ILE A 332 0.85 -0.57 -2.43
C ILE A 332 1.81 -1.70 -2.12
N MET A 333 2.42 -1.63 -0.95
CA MET A 333 3.31 -2.66 -0.40
C MET A 333 2.60 -3.43 0.69
N ALA A 334 2.56 -4.74 0.57
CA ALA A 334 2.03 -5.62 1.61
C ALA A 334 3.16 -6.40 2.27
N THR A 335 3.18 -6.41 3.60
CA THR A 335 4.07 -7.25 4.40
C THR A 335 3.28 -8.42 4.93
N TYR A 336 3.77 -9.63 4.71
CA TYR A 336 3.13 -10.88 5.14
C TYR A 336 3.83 -11.50 6.35
N SER A 337 3.14 -12.39 7.06
CA SER A 337 3.64 -13.04 8.28
C SER A 337 4.87 -13.94 8.05
N ASN A 338 5.10 -14.35 6.80
CA ASN A 338 6.31 -15.09 6.39
C ASN A 338 7.54 -14.18 6.17
N GLY A 339 7.40 -12.86 6.41
CA GLY A 339 8.48 -11.88 6.23
C GLY A 339 8.60 -11.32 4.81
N GLU A 340 7.81 -11.83 3.87
CA GLU A 340 7.82 -11.30 2.49
C GLU A 340 7.20 -9.91 2.41
N ASN A 341 7.81 -9.06 1.59
CA ASN A 341 7.39 -7.69 1.31
C ASN A 341 7.13 -7.55 -0.18
N VAL A 342 5.86 -7.43 -0.56
CA VAL A 342 5.43 -7.58 -1.95
C VAL A 342 4.78 -6.30 -2.45
N ALA A 343 5.18 -5.83 -3.63
CA ALA A 343 4.48 -4.78 -4.34
C ALA A 343 3.26 -5.37 -5.07
N LEU A 344 2.05 -4.92 -4.70
CA LEU A 344 0.80 -5.46 -5.24
C LEU A 344 0.25 -4.69 -6.42
N GLY A 345 0.49 -3.39 -6.45
CA GLY A 345 0.00 -2.50 -7.50
C GLY A 345 0.38 -1.06 -7.22
N ARG A 346 0.16 -0.19 -8.19
CA ARG A 346 0.40 1.24 -8.07
C ARG A 346 -0.85 2.03 -8.41
N VAL A 347 -1.24 2.94 -7.54
CA VAL A 347 -2.41 3.80 -7.74
C VAL A 347 -2.24 4.63 -9.00
N ALA A 348 -3.20 4.55 -9.92
CA ALA A 348 -3.23 5.38 -11.10
C ALA A 348 -3.80 6.76 -10.76
N LEU A 349 -3.14 7.80 -11.26
CA LEU A 349 -3.65 9.16 -11.19
C LEU A 349 -4.12 9.60 -12.56
N VAL A 350 -5.18 10.39 -12.57
CA VAL A 350 -5.75 10.97 -13.80
C VAL A 350 -5.74 12.48 -13.72
N ARG A 351 -5.40 13.11 -14.81
CA ARG A 351 -5.43 14.55 -14.99
C ARG A 351 -6.22 14.91 -16.24
N VAL A 352 -6.91 16.03 -16.23
CA VAL A 352 -7.57 16.61 -17.40
C VAL A 352 -6.98 17.98 -17.68
N SER A 353 -7.05 18.40 -18.95
CA SER A 353 -6.53 19.70 -19.37
C SER A 353 -7.36 20.86 -18.84
N ASN A 354 -8.68 20.71 -18.80
CA ASN A 354 -9.62 21.72 -18.28
C ASN A 354 -10.51 21.11 -17.20
N GLN A 355 -10.20 21.43 -15.94
CA GLN A 355 -10.95 20.94 -14.77
C GLN A 355 -12.39 21.50 -14.75
N GLN A 356 -12.61 22.74 -15.23
CA GLN A 356 -13.94 23.35 -15.28
C GLN A 356 -14.88 22.69 -16.29
N GLY A 357 -14.32 21.98 -17.27
CA GLY A 357 -15.08 21.22 -18.24
C GLY A 357 -15.58 19.87 -17.76
N MET A 358 -15.17 19.41 -16.58
CA MET A 358 -15.67 18.15 -16.01
C MET A 358 -17.13 18.30 -15.56
N SER A 359 -17.88 17.22 -15.66
CA SER A 359 -19.26 17.12 -15.18
C SER A 359 -19.28 16.52 -13.79
N GLN A 360 -19.98 17.15 -12.84
CA GLN A 360 -20.21 16.60 -11.50
C GLN A 360 -21.08 15.33 -11.58
N ALA A 361 -20.65 14.27 -10.89
CA ALA A 361 -21.36 13.00 -10.83
C ALA A 361 -22.05 12.74 -9.46
N GLY A 362 -21.94 13.69 -8.52
CA GLY A 362 -22.32 13.51 -7.12
C GLY A 362 -21.17 12.91 -6.30
N ASN A 363 -21.34 12.83 -4.96
CA ASN A 363 -20.42 12.15 -4.04
C ASN A 363 -18.95 12.59 -4.18
N THR A 364 -18.69 13.87 -4.45
CA THR A 364 -17.36 14.44 -4.73
C THR A 364 -16.64 13.75 -5.89
N GLN A 365 -17.40 13.37 -6.92
CA GLN A 365 -16.90 12.70 -8.11
C GLN A 365 -17.18 13.53 -9.38
N TRP A 366 -16.32 13.36 -10.37
CA TRP A 366 -16.40 14.04 -11.67
C TRP A 366 -16.27 13.05 -12.82
N LYS A 367 -16.97 13.33 -13.89
CA LYS A 367 -16.83 12.62 -15.16
C LYS A 367 -16.08 13.50 -16.17
N VAL A 368 -15.21 12.86 -16.91
CA VAL A 368 -14.53 13.48 -18.05
C VAL A 368 -15.56 13.75 -19.14
N THR A 369 -15.48 14.94 -19.75
CA THR A 369 -16.34 15.36 -20.86
C THR A 369 -15.49 15.85 -22.03
N GLN A 370 -16.10 16.08 -23.17
CA GLN A 370 -15.40 16.67 -24.30
C GLN A 370 -14.81 18.06 -23.98
N GLN A 371 -15.45 18.82 -23.08
CA GLN A 371 -14.99 20.15 -22.66
C GLN A 371 -13.81 20.09 -21.67
N SER A 372 -13.66 19.01 -20.93
CA SER A 372 -12.51 18.80 -20.04
C SER A 372 -11.24 18.40 -20.79
N GLY A 373 -11.38 17.96 -22.04
CA GLY A 373 -10.33 17.29 -22.80
C GLY A 373 -10.14 15.86 -22.34
N ASP A 374 -9.24 15.13 -23.00
CA ASP A 374 -8.97 13.73 -22.74
C ASP A 374 -8.33 13.51 -21.34
N ALA A 375 -8.69 12.40 -20.74
CA ALA A 375 -8.09 11.96 -19.49
C ALA A 375 -6.63 11.49 -19.73
N VAL A 376 -5.68 12.17 -19.10
CA VAL A 376 -4.27 11.79 -19.12
C VAL A 376 -4.01 10.94 -17.89
N TRP A 377 -3.67 9.68 -18.11
CA TRP A 377 -3.33 8.72 -17.06
C TRP A 377 -1.84 8.73 -16.78
N GLY A 378 -1.46 8.52 -15.53
CA GLY A 378 -0.06 8.50 -15.14
C GLY A 378 0.16 8.04 -13.71
N GLU A 379 1.42 8.04 -13.32
CA GLU A 379 1.87 7.66 -11.99
C GLU A 379 2.12 8.90 -11.12
N ALA A 380 1.97 8.74 -9.83
CA ALA A 380 2.33 9.80 -8.89
C ALA A 380 3.84 10.11 -8.96
N MET A 381 4.19 11.38 -8.76
CA MET A 381 5.56 11.91 -8.85
C MET A 381 6.20 11.81 -10.25
N GLN A 382 5.42 11.55 -11.28
CA GLN A 382 5.92 11.50 -12.66
C GLN A 382 5.35 12.68 -13.48
N GLY A 383 6.23 13.44 -14.12
CA GLY A 383 5.85 14.60 -14.93
C GLY A 383 5.09 15.66 -14.11
N ALA A 384 3.84 15.96 -14.48
CA ALA A 384 3.01 16.98 -13.81
C ALA A 384 2.06 16.41 -12.76
N PHE A 385 2.18 15.12 -12.41
CA PHE A 385 1.36 14.49 -11.37
C PHE A 385 1.92 14.78 -9.98
N GLY A 386 0.99 14.99 -9.03
CA GLY A 386 1.31 15.12 -7.62
C GLY A 386 1.79 13.82 -7.00
N LYS A 387 2.06 13.86 -5.69
CA LYS A 387 2.42 12.68 -4.90
C LYS A 387 1.21 12.15 -4.14
N VAL A 388 1.18 10.84 -3.91
CA VAL A 388 0.23 10.19 -3.01
C VAL A 388 0.78 10.23 -1.59
N LYS A 389 -0.08 10.53 -0.62
CA LYS A 389 0.22 10.42 0.81
C LYS A 389 -0.74 9.43 1.43
N SER A 390 -0.19 8.41 2.06
CA SER A 390 -0.91 7.42 2.87
C SER A 390 -1.22 7.97 4.26
N GLY A 391 -2.26 7.45 4.92
CA GLY A 391 -2.68 7.87 6.26
C GLY A 391 -3.18 9.30 6.32
N THR A 392 -3.67 9.84 5.20
CA THR A 392 -4.17 11.22 5.11
C THR A 392 -5.33 11.32 4.13
N ILE A 393 -6.33 12.13 4.47
CA ILE A 393 -7.46 12.45 3.59
C ILE A 393 -7.49 13.95 3.30
N GLU A 394 -7.93 14.34 2.11
CA GLU A 394 -8.17 15.72 1.74
C GLU A 394 -9.52 16.19 2.27
N GLN A 395 -9.53 17.22 3.12
CA GLN A 395 -10.75 17.92 3.52
C GLN A 395 -11.30 18.78 2.38
N SER A 396 -12.54 19.23 2.57
CA SER A 396 -13.08 20.35 1.78
C SER A 396 -12.13 21.55 1.82
N ASN A 397 -12.04 22.26 0.72
CA ASN A 397 -11.26 23.49 0.62
C ASN A 397 -12.03 24.75 1.07
N ILE A 398 -13.15 24.58 1.75
CA ILE A 398 -14.04 25.66 2.21
C ILE A 398 -13.47 26.34 3.47
N ASP A 399 -13.44 27.67 3.47
CA ASP A 399 -13.27 28.49 4.66
C ASP A 399 -14.66 28.88 5.18
N MET A 400 -15.07 28.23 6.29
CA MET A 400 -16.36 28.48 6.92
C MET A 400 -16.58 29.93 7.31
N THR A 401 -15.51 30.64 7.73
CA THR A 401 -15.61 32.04 8.15
C THR A 401 -15.94 32.93 6.96
N GLN A 402 -15.24 32.70 5.86
CA GLN A 402 -15.48 33.44 4.63
C GLN A 402 -16.88 33.16 4.05
N GLU A 403 -17.28 31.89 4.00
CA GLU A 403 -18.61 31.50 3.51
C GLU A 403 -19.76 32.10 4.34
N LEU A 404 -19.63 32.20 5.65
CA LEU A 404 -20.62 32.87 6.50
C LEU A 404 -20.72 34.36 6.20
N VAL A 405 -19.60 35.04 5.94
CA VAL A 405 -19.59 36.46 5.54
C VAL A 405 -20.24 36.62 4.17
N ASP A 406 -19.94 35.71 3.23
CA ASP A 406 -20.52 35.75 1.87
C ASP A 406 -22.02 35.47 1.91
N LEU A 407 -22.47 34.54 2.76
CA LEU A 407 -23.89 34.27 2.99
C LEU A 407 -24.63 35.52 3.50
N ILE A 408 -24.07 36.22 4.51
CA ILE A 408 -24.65 37.46 5.04
C ILE A 408 -24.70 38.54 3.95
N THR A 409 -23.67 38.62 3.13
CA THR A 409 -23.61 39.58 2.02
C THR A 409 -24.66 39.27 0.96
N ALA A 410 -24.81 37.98 0.55
CA ALA A 410 -25.84 37.54 -0.36
C ALA A 410 -27.25 37.82 0.18
N GLN A 411 -27.49 37.58 1.49
CA GLN A 411 -28.76 37.94 2.14
C GLN A 411 -29.05 39.42 2.10
N ARG A 412 -28.06 40.28 2.37
CA ARG A 412 -28.21 41.74 2.27
C ARG A 412 -28.54 42.16 0.83
N ASN A 413 -27.87 41.61 -0.13
CA ASN A 413 -28.10 41.86 -1.56
C ASN A 413 -29.54 41.44 -1.97
N PHE A 414 -29.99 40.28 -1.48
CA PHE A 414 -31.37 39.82 -1.69
C PHE A 414 -32.37 40.79 -1.11
N GLN A 415 -32.21 41.23 0.15
CA GLN A 415 -33.07 42.20 0.81
C GLN A 415 -33.08 43.58 0.09
N ALA A 416 -31.94 44.06 -0.35
CA ALA A 416 -31.86 45.31 -1.11
C ALA A 416 -32.60 45.25 -2.44
N ASN A 417 -32.44 44.18 -3.18
CA ASN A 417 -33.15 43.95 -4.46
C ASN A 417 -34.66 43.77 -4.23
N SER A 418 -35.08 43.09 -3.13
CA SER A 418 -36.50 42.96 -2.76
C SER A 418 -37.13 44.30 -2.44
N ARG A 419 -36.44 45.17 -1.70
CA ARG A 419 -36.92 46.54 -1.40
C ARG A 419 -37.05 47.38 -2.69
N SER A 420 -36.07 47.25 -3.57
CA SER A 420 -36.08 47.93 -4.88
C SER A 420 -37.28 47.49 -5.72
N LEU A 421 -37.67 46.24 -5.64
CA LEU A 421 -38.85 45.67 -6.30
C LEU A 421 -40.15 46.20 -5.69
N GLU A 422 -40.24 46.30 -4.35
CA GLU A 422 -41.40 46.92 -3.64
C GLU A 422 -41.57 48.39 -4.03
N VAL A 423 -40.52 49.19 -4.02
CA VAL A 423 -40.56 50.57 -4.46
C VAL A 423 -40.96 50.73 -5.93
N GLY A 424 -40.47 49.84 -6.79
CA GLY A 424 -40.89 49.78 -8.19
C GLY A 424 -42.38 49.47 -8.36
N ASN A 425 -42.92 48.53 -7.60
CA ASN A 425 -44.34 48.19 -7.59
C ASN A 425 -45.21 49.34 -7.05
N SER A 426 -44.83 49.97 -5.94
CA SER A 426 -45.58 51.11 -5.38
C SER A 426 -45.58 52.31 -6.33
N MET A 427 -44.50 52.59 -7.01
CA MET A 427 -44.44 53.62 -8.04
C MET A 427 -45.37 53.34 -9.21
N GLN A 428 -45.46 52.09 -9.67
CA GLN A 428 -46.42 51.67 -10.71
C GLN A 428 -47.89 51.89 -10.25
N GLN A 429 -48.19 51.46 -9.02
CA GLN A 429 -49.54 51.67 -8.44
C GLN A 429 -49.90 53.17 -8.35
N THR A 430 -48.97 54.00 -7.89
CA THR A 430 -49.14 55.47 -7.84
C THR A 430 -49.42 56.06 -9.24
N ILE A 431 -48.71 55.62 -10.29
CA ILE A 431 -48.91 56.06 -11.65
C ILE A 431 -50.31 55.63 -12.17
N LEU A 432 -50.79 54.43 -11.79
CA LEU A 432 -52.15 54.00 -12.15
C LEU A 432 -53.26 54.75 -11.43
N GLN A 433 -53.01 55.30 -10.22
CA GLN A 433 -53.94 56.09 -9.45
C GLN A 433 -54.04 57.57 -9.91
N ILE A 434 -53.03 58.04 -10.62
CA ILE A 434 -53.01 59.44 -11.17
C ILE A 434 -53.78 59.57 -12.47
N ARG A 435 -54.31 58.48 -13.00
CA ARG A 435 -55.06 58.42 -14.26
C ARG A 435 -56.58 58.41 -13.97
#